data_8cc010ed6e2fcf5f6d79bc120a92f9d5
#
_entry.id   8cc010ed6e2fcf5f6d79bc120a92f9d5
#
_cell.length_a   1.000
_cell.length_b   1.000
_cell.length_c   1.000
_cell.angle_alpha   90.00
_cell.angle_beta   90.00
_cell.angle_gamma   90.00
#
_symmetry.space_group_name_H-M   'P 1'
#
loop_
_entity.id
_entity.type
_entity.pdbx_description
1 polymer ?
#
loop_
_entity_poly.entity_id
_entity_poly.type
_entity_poly.pdbx_seq_one_letter_code
_entity_poly.pdbx_strand_id
1 'polypeptide(L)' 'MAQIKITLTRRLIGYPKDQRATVKALGLGKINTSVVKEDTPTIRGMIHKVEHLVKVEEA' A
#
# COMPACT_ATOMS: atom_id res chain seq x y z
N MET A 1 6.08 4.96 18.26
CA MET A 1 4.82 4.62 17.60
C MET A 1 5.06 3.47 16.64
N ALA A 2 4.03 2.67 16.39
CA ALA A 2 4.18 1.50 15.54
C ALA A 2 4.37 1.91 14.08
N GLN A 3 5.17 1.15 13.38
CA GLN A 3 5.36 1.32 11.94
C GLN A 3 4.94 0.04 11.24
N ILE A 4 4.53 0.16 10.01
CA ILE A 4 4.12 -0.98 9.19
C ILE A 4 4.89 -0.96 7.88
N LYS A 5 5.18 -2.15 7.39
CA LYS A 5 5.83 -2.34 6.09
C LYS A 5 4.77 -2.79 5.09
N ILE A 6 4.66 -2.04 4.02
CA ILE A 6 3.68 -2.30 2.97
C ILE A 6 4.44 -2.74 1.72
N THR A 7 4.12 -3.91 1.21
CA THR A 7 4.76 -4.46 0.02
C THR A 7 3.72 -4.64 -1.08
N LEU A 8 3.99 -4.12 -2.26
CA LEU A 8 3.10 -4.32 -3.40
C LEU A 8 3.32 -5.73 -3.96
N THR A 9 2.30 -6.57 -3.89
CA THR A 9 2.39 -7.96 -4.30
C THR A 9 1.74 -8.22 -5.65
N ARG A 10 0.97 -7.28 -6.17
CA ARG A 10 0.29 -7.42 -7.45
C ARG A 10 0.56 -6.23 -8.35
N ARG A 11 0.52 -6.48 -9.67
CA ARG A 11 0.69 -5.42 -10.64
C ARG A 11 -0.54 -4.54 -10.66
N LEU A 12 -0.35 -3.26 -10.96
CA LEU A 12 -1.44 -2.28 -10.98
C LEU A 12 -2.22 -2.29 -12.29
N ILE A 13 -1.74 -2.99 -13.31
CA ILE A 13 -2.39 -3.07 -14.61
C ILE A 13 -3.74 -3.75 -14.47
N GLY A 14 -4.78 -3.13 -15.01
CA GLY A 14 -6.13 -3.69 -14.95
C GLY A 14 -6.94 -3.28 -13.72
N TYR A 15 -6.35 -2.53 -12.80
CA TYR A 15 -7.06 -2.06 -11.62
C TYR A 15 -7.56 -0.63 -11.82
N PRO A 16 -8.65 -0.22 -11.12
CA PRO A 16 -9.20 1.12 -11.23
C PRO A 16 -8.18 2.21 -10.89
N LYS A 17 -8.38 3.39 -11.46
CA LYS A 17 -7.49 4.52 -11.19
C LYS A 17 -7.42 4.88 -9.72
N ASP A 18 -8.52 4.78 -9.00
CA ASP A 18 -8.57 5.09 -7.56
C ASP A 18 -7.58 4.23 -6.78
N GLN A 19 -7.57 2.94 -7.09
CA GLN A 19 -6.68 2.01 -6.41
C GLN A 19 -5.22 2.28 -6.78
N ARG A 20 -4.96 2.54 -8.07
CA ARG A 20 -3.62 2.88 -8.51
C ARG A 20 -3.12 4.16 -7.87
N ALA A 21 -3.98 5.17 -7.78
CA ALA A 21 -3.61 6.44 -7.15
C ALA A 21 -3.30 6.24 -5.66
N THR A 22 -4.09 5.42 -4.97
CA THR A 22 -3.86 5.12 -3.56
C THR A 22 -2.51 4.43 -3.35
N VAL A 23 -2.20 3.46 -4.19
CA VAL A 23 -0.93 2.74 -4.11
C VAL A 23 0.25 3.70 -4.38
N LYS A 24 0.12 4.57 -5.35
CA LYS A 24 1.15 5.58 -5.64
C LYS A 24 1.32 6.55 -4.48
N ALA A 25 0.22 6.95 -3.84
CA ALA A 25 0.27 7.82 -2.68
C ALA A 25 1.00 7.16 -1.52
N LEU A 26 0.94 5.84 -1.43
CA LEU A 26 1.71 5.09 -0.43
C LEU A 26 3.19 4.97 -0.78
N GLY A 27 3.58 5.34 -1.99
CA GLY A 27 4.95 5.25 -2.43
C GLY A 27 5.30 3.97 -3.17
N LEU A 28 4.29 3.17 -3.50
CA LEU A 28 4.48 1.90 -4.19
C LEU A 28 4.21 2.08 -5.67
N GLY A 29 5.23 2.04 -6.48
CA GLY A 29 5.08 2.23 -7.93
C GLY A 29 5.26 0.95 -8.74
N LYS A 30 5.91 -0.05 -8.18
CA LYS A 30 6.24 -1.27 -8.90
C LYS A 30 5.96 -2.49 -8.03
N ILE A 31 5.74 -3.63 -8.69
CA ILE A 31 5.56 -4.89 -7.99
C ILE A 31 6.82 -5.23 -7.17
N ASN A 32 6.61 -5.82 -6.01
CA ASN A 32 7.67 -6.19 -5.07
C ASN A 32 8.40 -5.01 -4.45
N THR A 33 7.83 -3.81 -4.56
CA THR A 33 8.34 -2.63 -3.86
C THR A 33 7.74 -2.58 -2.48
N SER A 34 8.55 -2.27 -1.47
CA SER A 34 8.05 -2.12 -0.11
C SER A 34 8.42 -0.76 0.46
N VAL A 35 7.55 -0.25 1.32
CA VAL A 35 7.78 1.01 2.03
C VAL A 35 7.38 0.83 3.49
N VAL A 36 7.98 1.63 4.35
CA VAL A 36 7.64 1.66 5.77
C VAL A 36 6.91 2.97 6.04
N LYS A 37 5.75 2.87 6.65
CA LYS A 37 4.92 4.03 7.01
C LYS A 37 4.48 3.91 8.46
N GLU A 38 4.14 5.06 9.06
CA GLU A 38 3.59 5.06 10.40
C GLU A 38 2.18 4.45 10.39
N ASP A 39 1.88 3.74 11.45
CA ASP A 39 0.56 3.12 11.60
C ASP A 39 -0.43 4.19 12.10
N THR A 40 -1.00 4.93 11.16
CA THR A 40 -1.98 5.98 11.45
C THR A 40 -3.32 5.61 10.83
N PRO A 41 -4.44 6.16 11.34
CA PRO A 41 -5.75 5.92 10.73
C PRO A 41 -5.82 6.30 9.26
N THR A 42 -5.11 7.36 8.85
CA THR A 42 -5.06 7.77 7.45
C THR A 42 -4.42 6.70 6.58
N ILE A 43 -3.24 6.22 7.01
CA ILE A 43 -2.53 5.18 6.27
C ILE A 43 -3.33 3.88 6.26
N ARG A 44 -3.92 3.51 7.39
CA ARG A 44 -4.76 2.31 7.47
C ARG A 44 -5.94 2.38 6.51
N GLY A 45 -6.58 3.56 6.39
CA GLY A 45 -7.69 3.74 5.45
C GLY A 45 -7.24 3.57 4.01
N MET A 46 -6.08 4.08 3.65
CA MET A 46 -5.52 3.91 2.30
C MET A 46 -5.21 2.44 2.03
N ILE A 47 -4.60 1.76 2.99
CA ILE A 47 -4.26 0.34 2.86
C ILE A 47 -5.52 -0.49 2.69
N HIS A 48 -6.56 -0.18 3.45
CA HIS A 48 -7.82 -0.93 3.38
C HIS A 48 -8.42 -0.93 1.97
N LYS A 49 -8.26 0.17 1.24
CA LYS A 49 -8.76 0.27 -0.13
C LYS A 49 -8.02 -0.64 -1.10
N VAL A 50 -6.76 -0.92 -0.82
CA VAL A 50 -5.90 -1.70 -1.72
C VAL A 50 -5.30 -2.93 -1.05
N GLU A 51 -5.89 -3.39 0.06
CA GLU A 51 -5.34 -4.52 0.81
C GLU A 51 -5.20 -5.78 -0.02
N HIS A 52 -6.02 -5.93 -1.06
CA HIS A 52 -5.93 -7.06 -1.97
C HIS A 52 -4.73 -6.95 -2.94
N LEU A 53 -4.08 -5.80 -2.97
CA LEU A 53 -2.93 -5.57 -3.85
C LEU A 53 -1.62 -5.54 -3.09
N VAL A 54 -1.67 -5.39 -1.79
CA VAL A 54 -0.47 -5.21 -0.98
C VAL A 54 -0.48 -6.17 0.21
N LYS A 55 0.71 -6.40 0.74
CA LYS A 55 0.88 -7.17 1.96
C LYS A 55 1.38 -6.22 3.04
N VAL A 56 0.75 -6.26 4.19
CA VAL A 56 1.11 -5.39 5.32
C VAL A 56 1.74 -6.25 6.41
N GLU A 57 2.88 -5.81 6.90
CA GLU A 57 3.60 -6.47 7.99
C GLU A 57 4.01 -5.42 9.00
N GLU A 58 4.21 -5.84 10.24
CA GLU A 58 4.79 -4.95 11.24
C GLU A 58 6.27 -4.75 10.93
N ALA A 59 6.68 -3.51 10.99
CA ALA A 59 8.08 -3.16 10.72
C ALA A 59 8.93 -3.22 11.97
#